data_3b60390b094db54272e82bd4eaca4fb1
#
_entry.id   3b60390b094db54272e82bd4eaca4fb1
#
_cell.length_a   1.000
_cell.length_b   1.000
_cell.length_c   1.000
_cell.angle_alpha   90.00
_cell.angle_beta   90.00
_cell.angle_gamma   90.00
#
_symmetry.space_group_name_H-M   'P 1'
#
loop_
_entity.id
_entity.type
_entity.pdbx_description
1 polymer ?
#
loop_
_entity_poly.entity_id
_entity_poly.type
_entity_poly.pdbx_seq_one_letter_code
_entity_poly.pdbx_strand_id
1 'polypeptide(L)'
;MKQENSKQMPSQTDPGRKLQKAQPHAFLLSVPQWIGVLAVFLALVLFLPPAWEAWESFDPELNYRVPYETSQDYWQYERHLKQRTQENDIFFVGDSVVWGEYVTADATWSAFLNEQAAGEYQFVNLALNGLYPLALEGLVRHYGSD
;
A
#
# COMPACT_ATOMS: atom_id res chain seq x y z
N MET A 1 78.30 -26.55 19.65
CA MET A 1 78.29 -25.15 19.18
C MET A 1 76.92 -24.82 18.61
N LYS A 2 76.06 -24.20 19.40
CA LYS A 2 74.74 -23.75 19.01
C LYS A 2 74.72 -22.24 19.10
N GLN A 3 74.56 -21.55 17.98
CA GLN A 3 74.38 -20.10 17.94
C GLN A 3 72.95 -19.80 18.20
N GLU A 4 72.69 -19.02 19.23
CA GLU A 4 71.44 -18.48 19.64
C GLU A 4 71.18 -17.18 18.88
N ASN A 5 70.15 -17.18 18.07
CA ASN A 5 69.81 -16.07 17.21
C ASN A 5 68.76 -15.22 17.94
N SER A 6 69.18 -14.18 18.63
CA SER A 6 68.31 -13.22 19.33
C SER A 6 67.62 -12.30 18.33
N LYS A 7 66.33 -12.51 18.15
CA LYS A 7 65.47 -11.62 17.41
C LYS A 7 65.27 -10.33 18.23
N GLN A 8 65.86 -9.26 17.76
CA GLN A 8 65.53 -7.90 18.19
C GLN A 8 64.12 -7.52 17.73
N MET A 9 63.28 -7.20 18.68
CA MET A 9 62.02 -6.51 18.46
C MET A 9 62.28 -5.04 18.09
N PRO A 10 61.68 -4.50 17.04
CA PRO A 10 61.70 -3.05 16.84
C PRO A 10 60.56 -2.42 17.65
N SER A 11 60.93 -1.82 18.76
CA SER A 11 60.14 -0.82 19.43
C SER A 11 60.25 0.51 18.65
N GLN A 12 59.27 0.82 17.85
CA GLN A 12 59.06 2.19 17.38
C GLN A 12 57.59 2.54 17.59
N THR A 13 57.32 3.04 18.76
CA THR A 13 56.14 3.87 19.02
C THR A 13 56.41 5.23 18.38
N ASP A 14 55.86 5.47 17.21
CA ASP A 14 55.84 6.78 16.56
C ASP A 14 54.84 7.69 17.29
N PRO A 15 55.30 8.71 18.05
CA PRO A 15 54.40 9.62 18.81
C PRO A 15 53.71 10.68 17.93
N GLY A 16 53.86 10.58 16.61
CA GLY A 16 53.40 11.57 15.67
C GLY A 16 52.11 11.23 14.90
N ARG A 17 51.54 10.03 15.08
CA ARG A 17 50.30 9.65 14.38
C ARG A 17 49.10 10.40 14.97
N LYS A 18 48.89 11.63 14.49
CA LYS A 18 47.65 12.35 14.74
C LYS A 18 46.51 11.47 14.28
N LEU A 19 45.77 10.93 15.23
CA LEU A 19 44.47 10.29 14.99
C LEU A 19 43.62 11.28 14.19
N GLN A 20 43.52 11.08 12.90
CA GLN A 20 42.64 11.82 12.03
C GLN A 20 41.22 11.48 12.53
N LYS A 21 40.66 12.39 13.35
CA LYS A 21 39.28 12.30 13.80
C LYS A 21 38.45 12.13 12.52
N ALA A 22 37.90 10.93 12.34
CA ALA A 22 36.86 10.72 11.34
C ALA A 22 35.77 11.76 11.63
N GLN A 23 35.69 12.79 10.81
CA GLN A 23 34.57 13.72 10.88
C GLN A 23 33.34 12.91 10.50
N PRO A 24 32.36 12.77 11.38
CA PRO A 24 31.08 12.25 10.96
C PRO A 24 30.58 13.18 9.86
N HIS A 25 30.43 12.65 8.64
CA HIS A 25 29.76 13.34 7.55
C HIS A 25 28.27 13.41 7.95
N ALA A 26 27.96 14.25 8.92
CA ALA A 26 26.60 14.65 9.18
C ALA A 26 26.17 15.51 7.98
N PHE A 27 25.30 14.98 7.15
CA PHE A 27 24.58 15.75 6.13
C PHE A 27 23.64 16.72 6.85
N LEU A 28 24.22 17.76 7.43
CA LEU A 28 23.47 18.84 8.04
C LEU A 28 23.00 19.76 6.92
N LEU A 29 21.77 19.54 6.47
CA LEU A 29 21.12 20.46 5.55
C LEU A 29 20.90 21.79 6.26
N SER A 30 21.12 22.88 5.55
CA SER A 30 20.77 24.22 6.03
C SER A 30 19.25 24.38 6.11
N VAL A 31 18.76 25.30 6.92
CA VAL A 31 17.33 25.57 7.07
C VAL A 31 16.61 25.77 5.73
N PRO A 32 17.13 26.58 4.76
CA PRO A 32 16.47 26.71 3.46
C PRO A 32 16.44 25.41 2.65
N GLN A 33 17.44 24.53 2.80
CA GLN A 33 17.41 23.20 2.17
C GLN A 33 16.35 22.31 2.78
N TRP A 34 16.16 22.36 4.10
CA TRP A 34 15.06 21.64 4.77
C TRP A 34 13.69 22.13 4.31
N ILE A 35 13.53 23.46 4.15
CA ILE A 35 12.29 24.02 3.59
C ILE A 35 12.06 23.53 2.16
N GLY A 36 13.10 23.48 1.34
CA GLY A 36 13.03 22.93 -0.01
C GLY A 36 12.62 21.45 -0.03
N VAL A 37 13.22 20.62 0.82
CA VAL A 37 12.86 19.21 0.96
C VAL A 37 11.40 19.06 1.39
N LEU A 38 10.95 19.84 2.38
CA LEU A 38 9.56 19.80 2.84
C LEU A 38 8.60 20.22 1.73
N ALA A 39 8.92 21.27 0.97
CA ALA A 39 8.08 21.72 -0.15
C ALA A 39 7.95 20.64 -1.24
N VAL A 40 9.06 19.98 -1.61
CA VAL A 40 9.05 18.88 -2.57
C VAL A 40 8.25 17.69 -2.02
N PHE A 41 8.43 17.34 -0.76
CA PHE A 41 7.68 16.27 -0.11
C PHE A 41 6.18 16.55 -0.13
N LEU A 42 5.75 17.75 0.25
CA LEU A 42 4.34 18.14 0.23
C LEU A 42 3.79 18.15 -1.20
N ALA A 43 4.55 18.61 -2.18
CA ALA A 43 4.15 18.56 -3.58
C ALA A 43 3.96 17.11 -4.05
N LEU A 44 4.87 16.19 -3.71
CA LEU A 44 4.72 14.77 -4.03
C LEU A 44 3.48 14.16 -3.37
N VAL A 45 3.25 14.44 -2.09
CA VAL A 45 2.07 13.90 -1.36
C VAL A 45 0.76 14.41 -1.96
N LEU A 46 0.71 15.66 -2.41
CA LEU A 46 -0.52 16.27 -2.94
C LEU A 46 -0.78 15.91 -4.41
N PHE A 47 0.26 15.79 -5.22
CA PHE A 47 0.10 15.64 -6.66
C PHE A 47 0.34 14.22 -7.18
N LEU A 48 1.16 13.42 -6.51
CA LEU A 48 1.47 12.06 -6.98
C LEU A 48 0.26 11.12 -6.94
N PRO A 49 -0.56 11.08 -5.87
CA PRO A 49 -1.72 10.20 -5.84
C PRO A 49 -2.74 10.48 -6.96
N PRO A 50 -3.21 11.71 -7.18
CA PRO A 50 -4.15 11.98 -8.27
C PRO A 50 -3.53 11.82 -9.66
N ALA A 51 -2.22 12.09 -9.84
CA ALA A 51 -1.53 11.84 -11.09
C ALA A 51 -1.41 10.34 -11.37
N TRP A 52 -1.15 9.54 -10.34
CA TRP A 52 -1.12 8.08 -10.45
C TRP A 52 -2.49 7.51 -10.78
N GLU A 53 -3.54 7.98 -10.09
CA GLU A 53 -4.92 7.57 -10.36
C GLU A 53 -5.35 7.89 -11.80
N ALA A 54 -4.95 9.04 -12.33
CA ALA A 54 -5.23 9.43 -13.71
C ALA A 54 -4.44 8.60 -14.75
N TRP A 55 -3.24 8.13 -14.39
CA TRP A 55 -2.39 7.34 -15.28
C TRP A 55 -2.76 5.87 -15.27
N GLU A 56 -3.07 5.30 -14.12
CA GLU A 56 -3.47 3.91 -13.97
C GLU A 56 -4.98 3.78 -14.18
N SER A 57 -5.39 3.40 -15.40
CA SER A 57 -6.80 3.11 -15.67
C SER A 57 -7.23 1.88 -14.84
N PHE A 58 -8.29 2.04 -14.09
CA PHE A 58 -8.95 0.95 -13.39
C PHE A 58 -10.37 0.84 -13.92
N ASP A 59 -10.66 -0.19 -14.71
CA ASP A 59 -11.99 -0.46 -15.28
C ASP A 59 -12.37 -1.92 -14.93
N PRO A 60 -12.86 -2.16 -13.71
CA PRO A 60 -13.21 -3.49 -13.25
C PRO A 60 -14.46 -3.99 -13.97
N GLU A 61 -14.45 -5.27 -14.33
CA GLU A 61 -15.63 -5.96 -14.83
C GLU A 61 -16.77 -5.96 -13.79
N LEU A 62 -18.01 -6.17 -14.25
CA LEU A 62 -19.19 -6.17 -13.38
C LEU A 62 -19.06 -7.15 -12.18
N ASN A 63 -18.45 -8.30 -12.43
CA ASN A 63 -18.23 -9.34 -11.41
C ASN A 63 -16.84 -9.25 -10.75
N TYR A 64 -16.21 -8.07 -10.80
CA TYR A 64 -14.91 -7.86 -10.16
C TYR A 64 -15.01 -8.09 -8.65
N ARG A 65 -13.98 -8.73 -8.12
CA ARG A 65 -13.79 -8.94 -6.70
C ARG A 65 -12.45 -8.33 -6.30
N VAL A 66 -12.42 -7.54 -5.25
CA VAL A 66 -11.14 -7.06 -4.72
C VAL A 66 -10.25 -8.25 -4.41
N PRO A 67 -9.05 -8.39 -4.98
CA PRO A 67 -8.17 -9.53 -4.77
C PRO A 67 -7.85 -9.74 -3.28
N TYR A 68 -7.65 -11.01 -2.88
CA TYR A 68 -7.36 -11.35 -1.48
C TYR A 68 -6.12 -10.62 -0.95
N GLU A 69 -5.07 -10.54 -1.76
CA GLU A 69 -3.80 -9.88 -1.42
C GLU A 69 -3.96 -8.37 -1.23
N THR A 70 -4.96 -7.77 -1.87
CA THR A 70 -5.29 -6.35 -1.77
C THR A 70 -6.53 -6.06 -0.93
N SER A 71 -7.11 -7.07 -0.27
CA SER A 71 -8.31 -6.91 0.55
C SER A 71 -8.13 -5.92 1.71
N GLN A 72 -6.89 -5.64 2.11
CA GLN A 72 -6.53 -4.62 3.09
C GLN A 72 -6.16 -3.29 2.45
N ASP A 73 -6.17 -3.20 1.13
CA ASP A 73 -5.88 -1.98 0.39
C ASP A 73 -7.16 -1.15 0.21
N TYR A 74 -7.40 -0.27 1.16
CA TYR A 74 -8.56 0.64 1.15
C TYR A 74 -8.59 1.56 -0.07
N TRP A 75 -7.45 1.88 -0.66
CA TRP A 75 -7.37 2.70 -1.87
C TRP A 75 -7.97 1.99 -3.09
N GLN A 76 -7.65 0.70 -3.28
CA GLN A 76 -8.23 -0.12 -4.35
C GLN A 76 -9.76 -0.30 -4.14
N TYR A 77 -10.15 -0.53 -2.89
CA TYR A 77 -11.55 -0.63 -2.50
C TYR A 77 -12.32 0.67 -2.80
N GLU A 78 -11.77 1.81 -2.42
CA GLU A 78 -12.37 3.12 -2.66
C GLU A 78 -12.49 3.43 -4.17
N ARG A 79 -11.48 3.09 -4.97
CA ARG A 79 -11.55 3.21 -6.43
C ARG A 79 -12.67 2.37 -7.01
N HIS A 80 -12.79 1.12 -6.58
CA HIS A 80 -13.84 0.22 -7.03
C HIS A 80 -15.23 0.77 -6.67
N LEU A 81 -15.41 1.24 -5.44
CA LEU A 81 -16.65 1.87 -4.99
C LEU A 81 -16.99 3.08 -5.85
N LYS A 82 -16.09 4.04 -5.98
CA LYS A 82 -16.32 5.28 -6.75
C LYS A 82 -16.71 5.02 -8.22
N GLN A 83 -16.14 4.01 -8.84
CA GLN A 83 -16.45 3.68 -10.23
C GLN A 83 -17.79 3.00 -10.41
N ARG A 84 -18.31 2.37 -9.35
CA ARG A 84 -19.56 1.60 -9.37
C ARG A 84 -20.71 2.27 -8.64
N THR A 85 -20.54 3.51 -8.15
CA THR A 85 -21.63 4.27 -7.54
C THR A 85 -22.50 4.89 -8.64
N GLN A 86 -23.55 4.16 -9.03
CA GLN A 86 -24.56 4.61 -9.99
C GLN A 86 -25.95 4.49 -9.35
N GLU A 87 -26.94 5.17 -9.91
CA GLU A 87 -28.29 5.27 -9.33
C GLU A 87 -28.98 3.91 -9.09
N ASN A 88 -28.65 2.90 -9.91
CA ASN A 88 -29.26 1.56 -9.83
C ASN A 88 -28.32 0.49 -9.26
N ASP A 89 -27.20 0.89 -8.65
CA ASP A 89 -26.24 -0.05 -8.07
C ASP A 89 -26.70 -0.51 -6.68
N ILE A 90 -26.64 -1.83 -6.46
CA ILE A 90 -26.91 -2.48 -5.18
C ILE A 90 -25.60 -3.13 -4.70
N PHE A 91 -25.10 -2.65 -3.56
CA PHE A 91 -23.82 -3.10 -3.04
C PHE A 91 -23.95 -4.30 -2.12
N PHE A 92 -23.21 -5.37 -2.44
CA PHE A 92 -23.00 -6.51 -1.56
C PHE A 92 -21.75 -6.28 -0.71
N VAL A 93 -21.93 -6.10 0.58
CA VAL A 93 -20.85 -5.95 1.54
C VAL A 93 -20.84 -7.15 2.48
N GLY A 94 -19.71 -7.74 2.74
CA GLY A 94 -19.61 -8.91 3.59
C GLY A 94 -18.19 -9.48 3.67
N ASP A 95 -18.12 -10.68 4.20
CA ASP A 95 -16.89 -11.46 4.39
C ASP A 95 -16.55 -12.35 3.18
N SER A 96 -15.74 -13.36 3.41
CA SER A 96 -15.31 -14.34 2.40
C SER A 96 -16.46 -15.07 1.71
N VAL A 97 -17.59 -15.26 2.38
CA VAL A 97 -18.75 -15.93 1.80
C VAL A 97 -19.38 -15.06 0.71
N VAL A 98 -19.60 -13.79 0.99
CA VAL A 98 -20.14 -12.83 0.02
C VAL A 98 -19.11 -12.51 -1.07
N TRP A 99 -17.84 -12.45 -0.71
CA TRP A 99 -16.74 -12.29 -1.66
C TRP A 99 -16.66 -13.46 -2.65
N GLY A 100 -17.04 -14.66 -2.23
CA GLY A 100 -17.04 -15.86 -3.06
C GLY A 100 -15.70 -16.61 -3.06
N GLU A 101 -15.15 -16.88 -1.86
CA GLU A 101 -13.83 -17.51 -1.68
C GLU A 101 -13.65 -18.83 -2.41
N TYR A 102 -14.71 -19.64 -2.50
CA TYR A 102 -14.65 -21.00 -3.09
C TYR A 102 -15.33 -21.11 -4.45
N VAL A 103 -15.66 -19.98 -5.08
CA VAL A 103 -16.33 -19.96 -6.38
C VAL A 103 -15.61 -19.06 -7.36
N THR A 104 -15.84 -19.25 -8.65
CA THR A 104 -15.37 -18.35 -9.70
C THR A 104 -16.14 -17.02 -9.69
N ALA A 105 -15.62 -15.98 -10.33
CA ALA A 105 -16.24 -14.65 -10.31
C ALA A 105 -17.66 -14.64 -10.90
N ASP A 106 -17.91 -15.48 -11.90
CA ASP A 106 -19.20 -15.69 -12.55
C ASP A 106 -20.19 -16.52 -11.73
N ALA A 107 -19.73 -17.19 -10.66
CA ALA A 107 -20.55 -17.98 -9.76
C ALA A 107 -20.77 -17.32 -8.38
N THR A 108 -20.48 -16.04 -8.25
CA THR A 108 -20.77 -15.26 -7.04
C THR A 108 -22.26 -14.91 -6.95
N TRP A 109 -22.72 -14.55 -5.76
CA TRP A 109 -24.09 -14.08 -5.56
C TRP A 109 -24.44 -12.87 -6.41
N SER A 110 -23.51 -11.90 -6.48
CA SER A 110 -23.68 -10.71 -7.32
C SER A 110 -23.80 -11.06 -8.81
N ALA A 111 -22.96 -11.98 -9.32
CA ALA A 111 -23.03 -12.44 -10.69
C ALA A 111 -24.37 -13.09 -11.01
N PHE A 112 -24.82 -14.01 -10.15
CA PHE A 112 -26.11 -14.69 -10.32
C PHE A 112 -27.29 -13.70 -10.30
N LEU A 113 -27.28 -12.72 -9.40
CA LEU A 113 -28.33 -11.73 -9.32
C LEU A 113 -28.30 -10.76 -10.52
N ASN A 114 -27.14 -10.41 -11.02
CA ASN A 114 -27.01 -9.61 -12.24
C ASN A 114 -27.60 -10.33 -13.46
N GLU A 115 -27.42 -11.62 -13.55
CA GLU A 115 -28.03 -12.43 -14.60
C GLU A 115 -29.59 -12.41 -14.49
N GLN A 116 -30.13 -12.49 -13.27
CA GLN A 116 -31.57 -12.47 -13.03
C GLN A 116 -32.20 -11.08 -13.21
N ALA A 117 -31.48 -10.02 -12.84
CA ALA A 117 -31.99 -8.63 -12.91
C ALA A 117 -32.12 -8.10 -14.33
N ALA A 118 -31.56 -8.77 -15.33
CA ALA A 118 -31.65 -8.42 -16.74
C ALA A 118 -31.30 -6.94 -17.06
N GLY A 119 -30.47 -6.31 -16.23
CA GLY A 119 -30.01 -4.93 -16.37
C GLY A 119 -30.87 -3.86 -15.72
N GLU A 120 -31.93 -4.23 -15.00
CA GLU A 120 -32.73 -3.26 -14.22
C GLU A 120 -31.94 -2.72 -13.02
N TYR A 121 -31.14 -3.58 -12.37
CA TYR A 121 -30.25 -3.26 -11.27
C TYR A 121 -28.88 -3.85 -11.54
N GLN A 122 -27.86 -3.26 -10.96
CA GLN A 122 -26.50 -3.80 -10.97
C GLN A 122 -26.08 -4.17 -9.55
N PHE A 123 -25.78 -5.44 -9.34
CA PHE A 123 -25.31 -5.96 -8.06
C PHE A 123 -23.79 -5.98 -8.05
N VAL A 124 -23.19 -5.11 -7.24
CA VAL A 124 -21.75 -4.90 -7.17
C VAL A 124 -21.18 -5.63 -5.95
N ASN A 125 -20.18 -6.48 -6.15
CA ASN A 125 -19.52 -7.19 -5.07
C ASN A 125 -18.45 -6.32 -4.41
N LEU A 126 -18.77 -5.74 -3.26
CA LEU A 126 -17.87 -4.96 -2.41
C LEU A 126 -17.43 -5.73 -1.15
N ALA A 127 -17.62 -7.05 -1.14
CA ALA A 127 -17.15 -7.86 -0.04
C ALA A 127 -15.63 -7.99 -0.03
N LEU A 128 -15.07 -8.21 1.15
CA LEU A 128 -13.63 -8.40 1.36
C LEU A 128 -13.38 -9.74 2.03
N ASN A 129 -12.50 -10.54 1.44
CA ASN A 129 -12.10 -11.79 2.06
C ASN A 129 -11.35 -11.51 3.38
N GLY A 130 -11.69 -12.26 4.44
CA GLY A 130 -11.13 -12.06 5.78
C GLY A 130 -11.69 -10.87 6.56
N LEU A 131 -12.76 -10.24 6.09
CA LEU A 131 -13.41 -9.14 6.80
C LEU A 131 -14.11 -9.66 8.07
N TYR A 132 -13.82 -9.05 9.21
CA TYR A 132 -14.48 -9.35 10.47
C TYR A 132 -15.55 -8.30 10.81
N PRO A 133 -16.54 -8.61 11.67
CA PRO A 133 -17.74 -7.78 11.87
C PRO A 133 -17.47 -6.32 12.23
N LEU A 134 -16.45 -6.04 13.05
CA LEU A 134 -16.10 -4.67 13.44
C LEU A 134 -15.56 -3.85 12.26
N ALA A 135 -14.77 -4.49 11.38
CA ALA A 135 -14.26 -3.85 10.17
C ALA A 135 -15.40 -3.61 9.15
N LEU A 136 -16.35 -4.55 9.05
CA LEU A 136 -17.57 -4.38 8.25
C LEU A 136 -18.38 -3.17 8.73
N GLU A 137 -18.58 -3.02 10.03
CA GLU A 137 -19.26 -1.84 10.60
C GLU A 137 -18.51 -0.55 10.23
N GLY A 138 -17.17 -0.56 10.29
CA GLY A 138 -16.35 0.58 9.90
C GLY A 138 -16.52 0.96 8.42
N LEU A 139 -16.53 -0.03 7.51
CA LEU A 139 -16.76 0.20 6.09
C LEU A 139 -18.15 0.78 5.82
N VAL A 140 -19.20 0.19 6.40
CA VAL A 140 -20.58 0.68 6.23
C VAL A 140 -20.75 2.09 6.77
N ARG A 141 -20.13 2.41 7.91
CA ARG A 141 -20.17 3.77 8.46
C ARG A 141 -19.42 4.79 7.61
N HIS A 142 -18.31 4.39 7.01
CA HIS A 142 -17.45 5.30 6.25
C HIS A 142 -17.98 5.55 4.83
N TYR A 143 -18.49 4.52 4.17
CA TYR A 143 -18.92 4.59 2.78
C TYR A 143 -20.42 4.53 2.56
N GLY A 144 -21.22 4.20 3.56
CA GLY A 144 -22.67 4.04 3.46
C GLY A 144 -23.49 5.23 3.96
N SER A 145 -22.89 6.37 4.24
CA SER A 145 -23.55 7.54 4.83
C SER A 145 -23.98 8.60 3.80
N ASP A 146 -23.71 8.37 2.53
CA ASP A 146 -24.13 9.22 1.41
C ASP A 146 -25.20 8.45 0.61
#